data_e48f91a0fa8a429a9b28b04efc166cb3
#
_entry.id   e48f91a0fa8a429a9b28b04efc166cb3
#
_cell.length_a   1.000
_cell.length_b   1.000
_cell.length_c   1.000
_cell.angle_alpha   90.00
_cell.angle_beta   90.00
_cell.angle_gamma   90.00
#
_symmetry.space_group_name_H-M   'P 1'
#
loop_
_entity.id
_entity.type
_entity.pdbx_description
1 polymer ?
#
loop_
_entity_poly.entity_id
_entity_poly.type
_entity_poly.pdbx_seq_one_letter_code
_entity_poly.pdbx_strand_id
1 'polypeptide(L)'
;MKRRRFIKIAGLAASAFGLGGIDTAMAADSNVQPDLSHSPQGSAPAQPFVPAFDQARFERKLADFEPSFYSVRVGRKNDDKGIGYGWYDRLKILHISDTHQYNALVQEAVTLAQGRCDVICNTGDDGNGSEKVGRERSLEWLEKASNAVRSTNASNVPYLAVKGNHDVCNITRSDYRRAIGSLVEGYATSVVWGSPDAMFGHYDIKINDSMGTIRFLMLDPFDYEDGQFPAVRSFMTCTFSQAQIDWLVATLRDAAEKGCKVITMMHYSFGDNSIEFSEAEAKPDAESYQDPFLVPDIIDALQHGTALKKLYRDSRGIQDIRVNITPSASRLEYICHLFGHIHSKNQYRCRKSDGSKDYDMLMLGEAALGAYGNALNKAYRYPNSVNDIACSVLEVDTVEKCIYRVSYGSFMPYDGSPVSRITKIPYRMQ
;
A
#
# COMPACT_ATOMS: atom_id res chain seq x y z
N MET A 1 0.76 -2.80 -33.33
CA MET A 1 1.79 -1.99 -33.99
C MET A 1 2.29 -0.77 -33.17
N LYS A 2 1.75 -0.44 -31.99
CA LYS A 2 2.19 0.72 -31.16
C LYS A 2 3.20 0.37 -30.06
N ARG A 3 3.36 -0.91 -29.66
CA ARG A 3 4.30 -1.34 -28.60
C ARG A 3 5.80 -1.19 -28.95
N ARG A 4 6.17 -1.26 -30.23
CA ARG A 4 7.58 -1.15 -30.65
C ARG A 4 8.15 0.28 -30.66
N ARG A 5 7.30 1.32 -30.55
CA ARG A 5 7.77 2.73 -30.52
C ARG A 5 8.15 3.21 -29.10
N PHE A 6 7.57 2.64 -28.05
CA PHE A 6 7.84 3.07 -26.68
C PHE A 6 9.24 2.62 -26.19
N ILE A 7 9.66 1.39 -26.56
CA ILE A 7 10.97 0.85 -26.17
C ILE A 7 12.14 1.61 -26.85
N LYS A 8 11.93 2.20 -28.03
CA LYS A 8 12.98 2.97 -28.72
C LYS A 8 13.20 4.38 -28.14
N ILE A 9 12.24 4.95 -27.43
CA ILE A 9 12.37 6.30 -26.84
C ILE A 9 13.14 6.24 -25.51
N ALA A 10 12.98 5.19 -24.74
CA ALA A 10 13.74 4.99 -23.49
C ALA A 10 15.25 4.76 -23.73
N GLY A 11 15.62 4.15 -24.87
CA GLY A 11 17.03 3.92 -25.22
C GLY A 11 17.79 5.14 -25.74
N LEU A 12 17.09 6.21 -26.14
CA LEU A 12 17.71 7.42 -26.69
C LEU A 12 17.93 8.54 -25.65
N ALA A 13 17.27 8.48 -24.51
CA ALA A 13 17.46 9.48 -23.45
C ALA A 13 18.74 9.27 -22.62
N ALA A 14 19.31 8.07 -22.65
CA ALA A 14 20.55 7.73 -21.91
C ALA A 14 21.84 8.21 -22.57
N SER A 15 21.80 8.71 -23.82
CA SER A 15 22.99 9.08 -24.57
C SER A 15 23.25 10.60 -24.69
N ALA A 16 22.47 11.45 -24.02
CA ALA A 16 22.56 12.91 -24.18
C ALA A 16 23.18 13.66 -22.99
N PHE A 17 23.63 13.00 -21.95
CA PHE A 17 24.39 13.65 -20.87
C PHE A 17 25.82 13.11 -20.84
N GLY A 18 26.70 13.78 -21.60
CA GLY A 18 28.13 13.61 -21.48
C GLY A 18 28.62 14.12 -20.13
N LEU A 19 28.98 13.24 -19.26
CA LEU A 19 29.87 13.50 -18.14
C LEU A 19 31.20 12.87 -18.46
N GLY A 20 32.20 13.72 -18.66
CA GLY A 20 33.56 13.34 -18.93
C GLY A 20 34.20 12.57 -17.79
N GLY A 21 34.90 11.52 -18.17
CA GLY A 21 36.10 11.02 -17.51
C GLY A 21 35.93 10.43 -16.11
N ILE A 22 35.54 9.16 -16.04
CA ILE A 22 36.04 8.22 -15.03
C ILE A 22 36.32 6.90 -15.76
N ASP A 23 37.49 6.35 -15.52
CA ASP A 23 38.15 5.26 -16.20
C ASP A 23 37.28 4.08 -16.65
N THR A 24 37.37 3.79 -17.93
CA THR A 24 36.93 2.55 -18.58
C THR A 24 37.83 1.36 -18.20
N ALA A 25 37.56 0.74 -17.10
CA ALA A 25 38.17 -0.54 -16.75
C ALA A 25 37.23 -1.43 -15.94
N MET A 26 36.04 -1.71 -16.47
CA MET A 26 35.16 -2.82 -16.05
C MET A 26 34.03 -3.00 -17.08
N ALA A 27 34.40 -3.35 -18.30
CA ALA A 27 33.46 -3.80 -19.31
C ALA A 27 34.02 -5.06 -19.99
N ALA A 28 33.99 -6.15 -19.26
CA ALA A 28 34.05 -7.51 -19.83
C ALA A 28 33.49 -8.47 -18.78
N ASP A 29 32.46 -9.20 -19.20
CA ASP A 29 31.71 -10.26 -18.54
C ASP A 29 30.35 -9.87 -17.97
N SER A 30 29.42 -9.52 -18.86
CA SER A 30 27.98 -9.39 -18.56
C SER A 30 27.19 -10.66 -18.93
N ASN A 31 27.76 -11.86 -18.90
CA ASN A 31 27.08 -13.13 -19.21
C ASN A 31 27.25 -14.20 -18.12
N VAL A 32 27.53 -13.80 -16.89
CA VAL A 32 27.41 -14.73 -15.76
C VAL A 32 26.10 -14.39 -15.05
N GLN A 33 25.04 -15.15 -15.37
CA GLN A 33 23.94 -15.27 -14.44
C GLN A 33 24.51 -15.72 -13.10
N PRO A 34 24.27 -15.03 -11.99
CA PRO A 34 24.67 -15.55 -10.69
C PRO A 34 23.98 -16.90 -10.48
N ASP A 35 24.74 -17.94 -10.40
CA ASP A 35 24.28 -19.27 -10.01
C ASP A 35 23.75 -19.21 -8.58
N LEU A 36 22.45 -19.10 -8.42
CA LEU A 36 21.77 -19.09 -7.12
C LEU A 36 21.78 -20.45 -6.43
N SER A 37 22.40 -21.47 -7.03
CA SER A 37 22.47 -22.82 -6.48
C SER A 37 23.53 -23.04 -5.40
N HIS A 38 24.42 -22.07 -5.17
CA HIS A 38 25.52 -22.16 -4.18
C HIS A 38 25.46 -21.02 -3.18
N SER A 39 24.38 -20.92 -2.41
CA SER A 39 24.43 -20.21 -1.13
C SER A 39 25.11 -21.12 -0.11
N PRO A 40 26.19 -20.68 0.57
CA PRO A 40 26.78 -21.46 1.65
C PRO A 40 25.71 -21.75 2.70
N GLN A 41 25.51 -23.02 3.03
CA GLN A 41 24.69 -23.41 4.17
C GLN A 41 25.23 -22.71 5.41
N GLY A 42 24.39 -21.87 6.06
CA GLY A 42 24.62 -21.57 7.46
C GLY A 42 24.68 -20.12 7.92
N SER A 43 24.46 -19.12 7.11
CA SER A 43 24.22 -17.76 7.65
C SER A 43 22.91 -17.21 7.10
N ALA A 44 21.95 -16.95 7.99
CA ALA A 44 20.83 -16.08 7.64
C ALA A 44 21.41 -14.81 6.98
N PRO A 45 20.78 -14.28 5.91
CA PRO A 45 21.25 -13.04 5.30
C PRO A 45 21.46 -12.03 6.42
N ALA A 46 22.67 -11.43 6.47
CA ALA A 46 22.97 -10.42 7.46
C ALA A 46 21.86 -9.38 7.40
N GLN A 47 21.17 -9.17 8.51
CA GLN A 47 20.14 -8.14 8.57
C GLN A 47 20.76 -6.83 8.11
N PRO A 48 20.11 -6.08 7.23
CA PRO A 48 20.60 -4.76 6.90
C PRO A 48 20.77 -3.98 8.21
N PHE A 49 21.89 -3.31 8.38
CA PHE A 49 22.14 -2.49 9.55
C PHE A 49 21.08 -1.36 9.55
N VAL A 50 20.06 -1.51 10.36
CA VAL A 50 19.07 -0.48 10.61
C VAL A 50 19.51 0.23 11.88
N PRO A 51 19.91 1.50 11.80
CA PRO A 51 20.28 2.26 12.99
C PRO A 51 19.08 2.35 13.93
N ALA A 52 19.32 2.40 15.23
CA ALA A 52 18.31 2.69 16.22
C ALA A 52 17.63 4.05 15.90
N PHE A 53 16.38 4.23 16.37
CA PHE A 53 15.68 5.51 16.25
C PHE A 53 16.56 6.64 16.80
N ASP A 54 16.76 7.67 16.00
CA ASP A 54 17.63 8.82 16.31
C ASP A 54 16.76 10.08 16.29
N GLN A 55 16.51 10.64 17.48
CA GLN A 55 15.68 11.81 17.67
C GLN A 55 16.20 13.03 16.91
N ALA A 56 17.51 13.29 16.94
CA ALA A 56 18.09 14.45 16.26
C ALA A 56 18.01 14.32 14.74
N ARG A 57 18.12 13.12 14.20
CA ARG A 57 17.90 12.83 12.77
C ARG A 57 16.45 13.04 12.40
N PHE A 58 15.52 12.53 13.20
CA PHE A 58 14.09 12.75 13.02
C PHE A 58 13.73 14.23 12.98
N GLU A 59 14.22 15.03 13.91
CA GLU A 59 13.97 16.48 13.97
C GLU A 59 14.47 17.20 12.72
N ARG A 60 15.64 16.84 12.18
CA ARG A 60 16.13 17.43 10.93
C ARG A 60 15.23 17.08 9.74
N LYS A 61 14.78 15.82 9.63
CA LYS A 61 13.83 15.41 8.58
C LYS A 61 12.48 16.09 8.73
N LEU A 62 12.02 16.27 9.97
CA LEU A 62 10.77 16.93 10.27
C LEU A 62 10.82 18.41 9.88
N ALA A 63 11.91 19.11 10.19
CA ALA A 63 12.10 20.50 9.78
C ALA A 63 12.10 20.69 8.26
N ASP A 64 12.58 19.70 7.50
CA ASP A 64 12.51 19.69 6.03
C ASP A 64 11.11 19.37 5.50
N PHE A 65 10.35 18.54 6.19
CA PHE A 65 9.01 18.11 5.80
C PHE A 65 7.91 19.14 6.14
N GLU A 66 7.94 19.73 7.31
CA GLU A 66 6.87 20.57 7.86
C GLU A 66 6.44 21.74 6.95
N PRO A 67 7.35 22.47 6.28
CA PRO A 67 6.93 23.52 5.36
C PRO A 67 6.00 23.02 4.25
N SER A 68 6.29 21.84 3.70
CA SER A 68 5.46 21.20 2.68
C SER A 68 4.14 20.71 3.27
N PHE A 69 4.17 20.07 4.42
CA PHE A 69 2.98 19.57 5.11
C PHE A 69 2.02 20.71 5.50
N TYR A 70 2.52 21.81 6.03
CA TYR A 70 1.65 22.95 6.38
C TYR A 70 1.18 23.74 5.16
N SER A 71 1.90 23.72 4.03
CA SER A 71 1.49 24.46 2.83
C SER A 71 0.19 23.95 2.21
N VAL A 72 -0.10 22.64 2.30
CA VAL A 72 -1.34 22.05 1.79
C VAL A 72 -2.55 22.33 2.68
N ARG A 73 -2.33 22.76 3.92
CA ARG A 73 -3.40 23.10 4.87
C ARG A 73 -4.05 24.44 4.60
N VAL A 74 -3.46 25.28 3.75
CA VAL A 74 -4.04 26.59 3.37
C VAL A 74 -5.19 26.33 2.38
N GLY A 75 -6.31 25.82 2.90
CA GLY A 75 -7.54 25.65 2.14
C GLY A 75 -8.20 26.99 1.87
N ARG A 76 -8.79 27.14 0.69
CA ARG A 76 -9.69 28.27 0.41
C ARG A 76 -10.97 28.08 1.18
N LYS A 77 -11.31 29.02 2.03
CA LYS A 77 -12.68 29.17 2.52
C LYS A 77 -13.43 29.98 1.49
N ASN A 78 -14.23 29.34 0.65
CA ASN A 78 -15.29 29.99 -0.08
C ASN A 78 -16.53 29.97 0.81
N ASP A 79 -16.70 30.97 1.63
CA ASP A 79 -18.02 31.29 2.14
C ASP A 79 -18.57 32.49 1.36
N ASP A 80 -19.89 32.53 1.21
CA ASP A 80 -20.62 33.59 0.49
C ASP A 80 -20.44 34.98 1.10
N LYS A 81 -19.57 35.16 2.08
CA LYS A 81 -19.35 36.35 2.88
C LYS A 81 -17.96 36.96 2.74
N GLY A 82 -17.11 36.43 1.87
CA GLY A 82 -15.78 36.97 1.63
C GLY A 82 -14.65 35.96 1.80
N ILE A 83 -13.47 36.30 1.29
CA ILE A 83 -12.28 35.47 1.36
C ILE A 83 -11.81 35.38 2.82
N GLY A 84 -12.26 34.31 3.51
CA GLY A 84 -11.77 33.94 4.82
C GLY A 84 -10.80 32.78 4.69
N TYR A 85 -9.64 32.84 5.32
CA TYR A 85 -8.77 31.70 5.50
C TYR A 85 -9.36 30.83 6.62
N GLY A 86 -9.96 29.69 6.27
CA GLY A 86 -10.45 28.69 7.22
C GLY A 86 -9.68 27.40 7.04
N TRP A 87 -9.27 26.80 8.14
CA TRP A 87 -8.70 25.47 8.15
C TRP A 87 -9.84 24.47 7.90
N TYR A 88 -9.71 23.66 6.85
CA TYR A 88 -10.56 22.48 6.70
C TYR A 88 -9.92 21.35 7.46
N ASP A 89 -10.71 20.68 8.29
CA ASP A 89 -10.31 19.41 8.85
C ASP A 89 -10.37 18.37 7.75
N ARG A 90 -9.24 18.15 7.07
CA ARG A 90 -9.05 17.04 6.13
C ARG A 90 -8.67 15.79 6.90
N LEU A 91 -9.06 14.63 6.40
CA LEU A 91 -8.54 13.39 6.92
C LEU A 91 -7.06 13.25 6.56
N LYS A 92 -6.22 13.03 7.56
CA LYS A 92 -4.79 12.86 7.40
C LYS A 92 -4.40 11.42 7.68
N ILE A 93 -3.90 10.74 6.68
CA ILE A 93 -3.48 9.35 6.72
C ILE A 93 -1.97 9.31 6.62
N LEU A 94 -1.27 8.70 7.58
CA LEU A 94 0.09 8.24 7.32
C LEU A 94 0.01 6.90 6.59
N HIS A 95 0.48 6.84 5.36
CA HIS A 95 0.60 5.61 4.58
C HIS A 95 2.03 5.10 4.63
N ILE A 96 2.20 3.89 5.16
CA ILE A 96 3.45 3.13 5.20
C ILE A 96 3.22 1.76 4.59
N SER A 97 4.27 1.13 4.08
CA SER A 97 4.23 -0.20 3.51
C SER A 97 5.60 -0.85 3.54
N ASP A 98 5.62 -2.18 3.35
CA ASP A 98 6.85 -2.93 3.09
C ASP A 98 7.94 -2.56 4.09
N THR A 99 7.61 -2.73 5.38
CA THR A 99 8.49 -2.30 6.47
C THR A 99 9.69 -3.21 6.61
N HIS A 100 9.59 -4.50 6.20
CA HIS A 100 10.68 -5.47 6.10
C HIS A 100 11.66 -5.42 7.26
N GLN A 101 11.13 -5.31 8.50
CA GLN A 101 11.89 -5.26 9.76
C GLN A 101 12.70 -3.97 9.98
N TYR A 102 12.49 -2.91 9.21
CA TYR A 102 13.07 -1.60 9.50
C TYR A 102 12.38 -0.93 10.70
N ASN A 103 12.39 -1.61 11.86
CA ASN A 103 11.64 -1.22 13.06
C ASN A 103 11.95 0.20 13.55
N ALA A 104 13.19 0.68 13.41
CA ALA A 104 13.54 2.06 13.76
C ALA A 104 12.86 3.08 12.82
N LEU A 105 12.67 2.74 11.54
CA LEU A 105 11.94 3.59 10.61
C LEU A 105 10.43 3.50 10.85
N VAL A 106 9.90 2.35 11.30
CA VAL A 106 8.52 2.25 11.80
C VAL A 106 8.31 3.19 12.99
N GLN A 107 9.23 3.19 13.96
CA GLN A 107 9.18 4.12 15.10
C GLN A 107 9.22 5.58 14.63
N GLU A 108 10.06 5.92 13.66
CA GLU A 108 10.14 7.25 13.08
C GLU A 108 8.82 7.65 12.40
N ALA A 109 8.25 6.78 11.57
CA ALA A 109 6.97 7.02 10.88
C ALA A 109 5.81 7.19 11.88
N VAL A 110 5.73 6.33 12.89
CA VAL A 110 4.72 6.44 13.95
C VAL A 110 4.89 7.74 14.76
N THR A 111 6.12 8.15 15.06
CA THR A 111 6.39 9.44 15.71
C THR A 111 5.94 10.62 14.84
N LEU A 112 6.15 10.55 13.52
CA LEU A 112 5.67 11.54 12.57
C LEU A 112 4.14 11.69 12.64
N ALA A 113 3.40 10.58 12.77
CA ALA A 113 1.94 10.60 12.80
C ALA A 113 1.37 11.31 14.02
N GLN A 114 2.08 11.28 15.16
CA GLN A 114 1.58 11.82 16.41
C GLN A 114 1.33 13.33 16.30
N GLY A 115 0.11 13.74 16.59
CA GLY A 115 -0.34 15.15 16.48
C GLY A 115 -0.46 15.68 15.04
N ARG A 116 -0.21 14.84 14.02
CA ARG A 116 -0.28 15.23 12.60
C ARG A 116 -1.26 14.40 11.78
N CYS A 117 -1.47 13.14 12.12
CA CYS A 117 -2.33 12.23 11.37
C CYS A 117 -3.49 11.73 12.22
N ASP A 118 -4.60 11.43 11.57
CA ASP A 118 -5.82 10.90 12.19
C ASP A 118 -5.81 9.35 12.20
N VAL A 119 -5.01 8.74 11.32
CA VAL A 119 -4.85 7.29 11.21
C VAL A 119 -3.51 6.93 10.55
N ILE A 120 -2.98 5.79 10.90
CA ILE A 120 -1.84 5.13 10.23
C ILE A 120 -2.38 3.94 9.46
N CYS A 121 -2.08 3.86 8.16
CA CYS A 121 -2.39 2.73 7.29
C CYS A 121 -1.10 2.03 6.88
N ASN A 122 -0.92 0.81 7.31
CA ASN A 122 0.17 -0.08 6.91
C ASN A 122 -0.35 -1.11 5.90
N THR A 123 0.20 -1.10 4.70
CA THR A 123 -0.24 -1.99 3.63
C THR A 123 0.56 -3.28 3.51
N GLY A 124 1.17 -3.74 4.61
CA GLY A 124 1.72 -5.09 4.75
C GLY A 124 3.23 -5.19 4.54
N ASP A 125 3.72 -6.43 4.57
CA ASP A 125 5.12 -6.81 4.55
C ASP A 125 5.89 -6.25 5.76
N ASP A 126 5.36 -6.50 6.94
CA ASP A 126 6.04 -6.20 8.22
C ASP A 126 7.19 -7.17 8.49
N GLY A 127 7.01 -8.42 8.07
CA GLY A 127 8.03 -9.44 8.10
C GLY A 127 8.95 -9.42 6.87
N ASN A 128 9.81 -10.42 6.81
CA ASN A 128 10.65 -10.73 5.65
C ASN A 128 10.63 -12.25 5.41
N GLY A 129 9.43 -12.81 5.57
CA GLY A 129 9.19 -14.24 5.44
C GLY A 129 9.47 -14.73 4.04
N SER A 130 9.93 -15.97 3.95
CA SER A 130 10.08 -16.72 2.72
C SER A 130 9.93 -18.20 3.06
N GLU A 131 9.84 -19.05 2.04
CA GLU A 131 9.79 -20.49 2.22
C GLU A 131 10.95 -21.09 3.06
N LYS A 132 12.09 -20.39 3.07
CA LYS A 132 13.30 -20.80 3.79
C LYS A 132 13.35 -20.31 5.24
N VAL A 133 12.42 -19.46 5.62
CA VAL A 133 12.35 -18.87 6.96
C VAL A 133 11.41 -19.70 7.84
N GLY A 134 11.90 -20.20 8.98
CA GLY A 134 11.07 -20.94 9.91
C GLY A 134 10.03 -20.06 10.62
N ARG A 135 8.91 -20.70 11.06
CA ARG A 135 7.78 -20.04 11.73
C ARG A 135 8.20 -19.15 12.91
N GLU A 136 9.09 -19.64 13.76
CA GLU A 136 9.54 -18.88 14.95
C GLU A 136 10.18 -17.55 14.55
N ARG A 137 11.00 -17.57 13.51
CA ARG A 137 11.66 -16.36 13.02
C ARG A 137 10.68 -15.37 12.40
N SER A 138 9.72 -15.87 11.63
CA SER A 138 8.67 -15.04 11.05
C SER A 138 7.81 -14.38 12.14
N LEU A 139 7.45 -15.12 13.18
CA LEU A 139 6.74 -14.57 14.34
C LEU A 139 7.55 -13.52 15.09
N GLU A 140 8.84 -13.78 15.34
CA GLU A 140 9.74 -12.80 15.99
C GLU A 140 9.74 -11.47 15.22
N TRP A 141 9.69 -11.50 13.90
CA TRP A 141 9.68 -10.30 13.08
C TRP A 141 8.37 -9.52 13.23
N LEU A 142 7.23 -10.19 13.16
CA LEU A 142 5.92 -9.55 13.37
C LEU A 142 5.80 -8.95 14.79
N GLU A 143 6.29 -9.67 15.79
CA GLU A 143 6.30 -9.17 17.17
C GLU A 143 7.18 -7.93 17.33
N LYS A 144 8.35 -7.89 16.67
CA LYS A 144 9.22 -6.72 16.67
C LYS A 144 8.57 -5.53 15.99
N ALA A 145 7.92 -5.72 14.84
CA ALA A 145 7.17 -4.67 14.15
C ALA A 145 6.04 -4.14 15.04
N SER A 146 5.25 -5.03 15.64
CA SER A 146 4.21 -4.67 16.60
C SER A 146 4.75 -3.87 17.80
N ASN A 147 5.87 -4.31 18.36
CA ASN A 147 6.50 -3.64 19.50
C ASN A 147 7.07 -2.27 19.11
N ALA A 148 7.58 -2.10 17.89
CA ALA A 148 8.02 -0.80 17.39
C ALA A 148 6.88 0.21 17.37
N VAL A 149 5.68 -0.20 16.95
CA VAL A 149 4.48 0.65 17.00
C VAL A 149 4.06 0.92 18.44
N ARG A 150 3.92 -0.14 19.28
CA ARG A 150 3.44 0.00 20.67
C ARG A 150 4.35 0.90 21.53
N SER A 151 5.65 0.80 21.34
CA SER A 151 6.61 1.60 22.11
C SER A 151 6.64 3.07 21.73
N THR A 152 6.04 3.43 20.58
CA THR A 152 6.17 4.77 20.01
C THR A 152 4.83 5.49 19.90
N ASN A 153 3.71 4.80 19.69
CA ASN A 153 2.39 5.40 19.47
C ASN A 153 1.73 5.88 20.78
N ALA A 154 2.39 6.80 21.46
CA ALA A 154 1.95 7.33 22.75
C ALA A 154 0.64 8.15 22.65
N SER A 155 0.37 8.74 21.48
CA SER A 155 -0.85 9.50 21.22
C SER A 155 -2.05 8.65 20.81
N ASN A 156 -1.89 7.32 20.80
CA ASN A 156 -2.94 6.38 20.41
C ASN A 156 -3.56 6.68 19.04
N VAL A 157 -2.75 7.09 18.06
CA VAL A 157 -3.21 7.25 16.68
C VAL A 157 -3.73 5.90 16.20
N PRO A 158 -4.98 5.81 15.67
CA PRO A 158 -5.51 4.57 15.12
C PRO A 158 -4.54 3.94 14.11
N TYR A 159 -4.28 2.64 14.25
CA TYR A 159 -3.36 1.89 13.40
C TYR A 159 -4.12 0.78 12.69
N LEU A 160 -4.13 0.83 11.37
CA LEU A 160 -4.73 -0.18 10.50
C LEU A 160 -3.62 -0.90 9.74
N ALA A 161 -3.73 -2.22 9.64
CA ALA A 161 -2.74 -3.03 8.94
C ALA A 161 -3.39 -4.18 8.17
N VAL A 162 -2.82 -4.51 7.03
CA VAL A 162 -3.17 -5.68 6.21
C VAL A 162 -1.97 -6.57 6.02
N LYS A 163 -2.21 -7.85 5.70
CA LYS A 163 -1.13 -8.82 5.45
C LYS A 163 -0.45 -8.55 4.11
N GLY A 164 0.87 -8.61 4.08
CA GLY A 164 1.67 -8.74 2.88
C GLY A 164 2.08 -10.19 2.60
N ASN A 165 2.69 -10.43 1.44
CA ASN A 165 3.11 -11.76 1.05
C ASN A 165 4.29 -12.29 1.90
N HIS A 166 5.15 -11.41 2.40
CA HIS A 166 6.20 -11.79 3.33
C HIS A 166 5.69 -12.07 4.75
N ASP A 167 4.44 -11.74 5.06
CA ASP A 167 3.83 -11.95 6.36
C ASP A 167 3.11 -13.30 6.49
N VAL A 168 2.89 -14.01 5.38
CA VAL A 168 2.12 -15.29 5.39
C VAL A 168 2.99 -16.54 5.34
N CYS A 169 4.29 -16.40 5.07
CA CYS A 169 5.18 -17.55 4.98
C CYS A 169 5.36 -18.23 6.32
N ASN A 170 4.97 -19.52 6.39
CA ASN A 170 5.09 -20.38 7.57
C ASN A 170 4.38 -19.82 8.84
N ILE A 171 3.43 -18.90 8.68
CA ILE A 171 2.63 -18.32 9.76
C ILE A 171 1.17 -18.66 9.54
N THR A 172 0.48 -19.03 10.61
CA THR A 172 -0.97 -19.25 10.56
C THR A 172 -1.73 -17.92 10.63
N ARG A 173 -2.98 -17.94 10.21
CA ARG A 173 -3.89 -16.80 10.36
C ARG A 173 -3.97 -16.34 11.82
N SER A 174 -4.06 -17.28 12.75
CA SER A 174 -4.13 -17.00 14.18
C SER A 174 -2.83 -16.37 14.72
N ASP A 175 -1.67 -16.73 14.17
CA ASP A 175 -0.39 -16.10 14.53
C ASP A 175 -0.36 -14.63 14.12
N TYR A 176 -0.74 -14.35 12.88
CA TYR A 176 -0.79 -12.97 12.39
C TYR A 176 -1.84 -12.15 13.15
N ARG A 177 -3.02 -12.74 13.40
CA ARG A 177 -4.08 -12.12 14.20
C ARG A 177 -3.60 -11.74 15.59
N ARG A 178 -2.84 -12.62 16.25
CA ARG A 178 -2.28 -12.36 17.58
C ARG A 178 -1.23 -11.25 17.54
N ALA A 179 -0.35 -11.21 16.55
CA ALA A 179 0.74 -10.24 16.47
C ALA A 179 0.24 -8.86 15.99
N ILE A 180 -0.37 -8.80 14.83
CA ILE A 180 -0.75 -7.55 14.14
C ILE A 180 -2.24 -7.22 14.35
N GLY A 181 -3.13 -8.21 14.30
CA GLY A 181 -4.56 -7.98 14.56
C GLY A 181 -4.81 -7.39 15.95
N SER A 182 -4.11 -7.88 16.98
CA SER A 182 -4.18 -7.32 18.34
C SER A 182 -3.62 -5.89 18.42
N LEU A 183 -2.66 -5.53 17.55
CA LEU A 183 -2.17 -4.16 17.44
C LEU A 183 -3.25 -3.24 16.86
N VAL A 184 -3.90 -3.68 15.78
CA VAL A 184 -5.05 -2.97 15.19
C VAL A 184 -6.15 -2.75 16.22
N GLU A 185 -6.57 -3.80 16.93
CA GLU A 185 -7.61 -3.70 17.99
C GLU A 185 -7.23 -2.78 19.13
N GLY A 186 -5.95 -2.74 19.48
CA GLY A 186 -5.44 -1.89 20.55
C GLY A 186 -5.50 -0.39 20.23
N TYR A 187 -5.39 0.00 18.96
CA TYR A 187 -5.37 1.41 18.53
C TYR A 187 -6.60 1.82 17.72
N ALA A 188 -7.21 0.91 16.97
CA ALA A 188 -8.47 1.13 16.26
C ALA A 188 -9.62 0.39 16.97
N THR A 189 -9.94 0.82 18.17
CA THR A 189 -10.83 0.10 19.14
C THR A 189 -12.25 -0.14 18.62
N SER A 190 -12.70 0.57 17.58
CA SER A 190 -13.99 0.36 16.92
C SER A 190 -13.89 -0.43 15.61
N VAL A 191 -12.77 -1.10 15.37
CA VAL A 191 -12.63 -1.98 14.20
C VAL A 191 -13.68 -3.10 14.24
N VAL A 192 -14.32 -3.33 13.09
CA VAL A 192 -15.31 -4.40 12.91
C VAL A 192 -14.72 -5.42 11.95
N TRP A 193 -14.36 -6.58 12.45
CA TRP A 193 -13.84 -7.68 11.66
C TRP A 193 -14.96 -8.43 10.95
N GLY A 194 -14.68 -8.98 9.77
CA GLY A 194 -15.65 -9.75 8.98
C GLY A 194 -16.07 -11.06 9.65
N SER A 195 -15.17 -11.65 10.44
CA SER A 195 -15.44 -12.76 11.35
C SER A 195 -14.42 -12.74 12.51
N PRO A 196 -14.61 -13.53 13.58
CA PRO A 196 -13.67 -13.56 14.71
C PRO A 196 -12.22 -13.86 14.33
N ASP A 197 -12.01 -14.70 13.31
CA ASP A 197 -10.69 -15.11 12.84
C ASP A 197 -10.25 -14.38 11.57
N ALA A 198 -11.09 -13.49 11.03
CA ALA A 198 -10.77 -12.77 9.81
C ALA A 198 -9.64 -11.75 10.02
N MET A 199 -8.86 -11.55 8.96
CA MET A 199 -7.93 -10.41 8.82
C MET A 199 -8.45 -9.35 7.85
N PHE A 200 -9.70 -9.48 7.42
CA PHE A 200 -10.44 -8.44 6.72
C PHE A 200 -11.49 -7.82 7.64
N GLY A 201 -11.69 -6.52 7.52
CA GLY A 201 -12.58 -5.77 8.39
C GLY A 201 -12.70 -4.31 7.96
N HIS A 202 -13.46 -3.53 8.72
CA HIS A 202 -13.57 -2.10 8.46
C HIS A 202 -13.40 -1.27 9.73
N TYR A 203 -13.02 -0.01 9.51
CA TYR A 203 -12.88 1.02 10.52
C TYR A 203 -13.45 2.33 10.01
N ASP A 204 -14.32 2.97 10.78
CA ASP A 204 -14.99 4.21 10.42
C ASP A 204 -14.39 5.40 11.16
N ILE A 205 -14.03 6.47 10.44
CA ILE A 205 -13.61 7.75 11.02
C ILE A 205 -14.62 8.82 10.61
N LYS A 206 -15.20 9.50 11.58
CA LYS A 206 -15.98 10.71 11.36
C LYS A 206 -15.09 11.93 11.62
N ILE A 207 -14.79 12.70 10.58
CA ILE A 207 -13.94 13.89 10.68
C ILE A 207 -14.77 15.07 11.19
N ASN A 208 -15.83 15.43 10.47
CA ASN A 208 -16.80 16.45 10.81
C ASN A 208 -18.07 16.25 9.96
N ASP A 209 -19.08 17.11 10.17
CA ASP A 209 -20.35 16.94 9.48
C ASP A 209 -20.28 17.26 7.97
N SER A 210 -19.39 18.14 7.53
CA SER A 210 -19.23 18.48 6.11
C SER A 210 -18.48 17.41 5.32
N MET A 211 -17.48 16.78 5.91
CA MET A 211 -16.72 15.69 5.30
C MET A 211 -17.39 14.34 5.44
N GLY A 212 -18.23 14.18 6.47
CA GLY A 212 -18.91 12.93 6.77
C GLY A 212 -18.01 11.85 7.34
N THR A 213 -18.44 10.61 7.18
CA THR A 213 -17.70 9.42 7.65
C THR A 213 -16.91 8.82 6.49
N ILE A 214 -15.66 8.48 6.76
CA ILE A 214 -14.82 7.71 5.85
C ILE A 214 -14.63 6.32 6.44
N ARG A 215 -14.97 5.31 5.64
CA ARG A 215 -14.81 3.89 5.97
C ARG A 215 -13.56 3.33 5.32
N PHE A 216 -12.66 2.84 6.13
CA PHE A 216 -11.51 2.06 5.69
C PHE A 216 -11.89 0.59 5.63
N LEU A 217 -11.64 -0.06 4.50
CA LEU A 217 -11.81 -1.50 4.31
C LEU A 217 -10.45 -2.15 4.19
N MET A 218 -10.09 -2.93 5.20
CA MET A 218 -8.92 -3.79 5.19
C MET A 218 -9.27 -5.08 4.47
N LEU A 219 -8.60 -5.40 3.37
CA LEU A 219 -8.80 -6.62 2.60
C LEU A 219 -7.64 -7.57 2.83
N ASP A 220 -7.94 -8.85 2.96
CA ASP A 220 -6.96 -9.91 3.11
C ASP A 220 -6.77 -10.67 1.79
N PRO A 221 -5.67 -10.42 1.05
CA PRO A 221 -5.42 -11.12 -0.21
C PRO A 221 -4.93 -12.56 0.00
N PHE A 222 -4.81 -13.02 1.25
CA PHE A 222 -4.37 -14.36 1.64
C PHE A 222 -5.45 -15.06 2.48
N ASP A 223 -6.71 -14.89 2.09
CA ASP A 223 -7.86 -15.45 2.81
C ASP A 223 -8.17 -16.88 2.35
N TYR A 224 -7.25 -17.79 2.70
CA TYR A 224 -7.35 -19.23 2.50
C TYR A 224 -7.06 -19.98 3.81
N GLU A 225 -7.39 -21.27 3.85
CA GLU A 225 -7.17 -22.08 5.05
C GLU A 225 -5.68 -22.30 5.33
N ASP A 226 -5.31 -22.31 6.61
CA ASP A 226 -3.94 -22.60 7.03
C ASP A 226 -3.49 -23.97 6.54
N GLY A 227 -2.34 -24.03 5.88
CA GLY A 227 -1.79 -25.25 5.31
C GLY A 227 -2.41 -25.69 3.98
N GLN A 228 -3.36 -24.94 3.41
CA GLN A 228 -3.94 -25.22 2.09
C GLN A 228 -2.89 -25.23 0.99
N PHE A 229 -1.84 -24.40 1.13
CA PHE A 229 -0.73 -24.35 0.17
C PHE A 229 0.61 -24.65 0.84
N PRO A 230 1.56 -25.27 0.11
CA PRO A 230 2.95 -25.28 0.51
C PRO A 230 3.46 -23.84 0.70
N ALA A 231 4.40 -23.64 1.62
CA ALA A 231 4.94 -22.30 1.95
C ALA A 231 5.37 -21.48 0.73
N VAL A 232 5.97 -22.12 -0.27
CA VAL A 232 6.32 -21.51 -1.57
C VAL A 232 5.11 -20.93 -2.29
N ARG A 233 3.98 -21.61 -2.28
CA ARG A 233 2.76 -21.14 -2.94
C ARG A 233 2.01 -20.12 -2.12
N SER A 234 2.02 -20.23 -0.78
CA SER A 234 1.35 -19.26 0.08
C SER A 234 1.91 -17.84 -0.11
N PHE A 235 3.22 -17.73 -0.29
CA PHE A 235 3.91 -16.48 -0.54
C PHE A 235 3.47 -15.74 -1.83
N MET A 236 3.03 -16.50 -2.85
CA MET A 236 2.69 -15.95 -4.16
C MET A 236 1.20 -16.01 -4.50
N THR A 237 0.37 -16.56 -3.60
CA THR A 237 -1.04 -16.85 -3.93
C THR A 237 -1.96 -15.79 -3.35
N CYS A 238 -2.38 -14.83 -4.18
CA CYS A 238 -3.44 -13.89 -3.83
C CYS A 238 -4.81 -14.52 -4.14
N THR A 239 -5.65 -14.69 -3.12
CA THR A 239 -7.02 -15.21 -3.28
C THR A 239 -7.94 -14.68 -2.19
N PHE A 240 -9.22 -14.52 -2.51
CA PHE A 240 -10.27 -14.14 -1.58
C PHE A 240 -11.19 -15.33 -1.32
N SER A 241 -11.66 -15.49 -0.09
CA SER A 241 -12.76 -16.42 0.17
C SER A 241 -14.10 -15.83 -0.29
N GLN A 242 -15.08 -16.73 -0.55
CA GLN A 242 -16.46 -16.29 -0.82
C GLN A 242 -17.02 -15.46 0.35
N ALA A 243 -16.67 -15.85 1.59
CA ALA A 243 -17.10 -15.15 2.80
C ALA A 243 -16.59 -13.70 2.85
N GLN A 244 -15.33 -13.48 2.48
CA GLN A 244 -14.79 -12.11 2.41
C GLN A 244 -15.48 -11.28 1.33
N ILE A 245 -15.76 -11.87 0.17
CA ILE A 245 -16.43 -11.16 -0.92
C ILE A 245 -17.90 -10.84 -0.57
N ASP A 246 -18.61 -11.78 0.08
CA ASP A 246 -19.97 -11.52 0.56
C ASP A 246 -20.00 -10.41 1.62
N TRP A 247 -19.04 -10.43 2.56
CA TRP A 247 -18.84 -9.38 3.54
C TRP A 247 -18.51 -8.03 2.86
N LEU A 248 -17.63 -8.02 1.87
CA LEU A 248 -17.24 -6.80 1.13
C LEU A 248 -18.45 -6.16 0.46
N VAL A 249 -19.26 -6.96 -0.25
CA VAL A 249 -20.49 -6.47 -0.91
C VAL A 249 -21.47 -5.89 0.10
N ALA A 250 -21.70 -6.59 1.23
CA ALA A 250 -22.60 -6.11 2.28
C ALA A 250 -22.09 -4.81 2.92
N THR A 251 -20.79 -4.74 3.22
CA THR A 251 -20.17 -3.58 3.88
C THR A 251 -20.13 -2.35 2.97
N LEU A 252 -19.90 -2.54 1.66
CA LEU A 252 -19.94 -1.45 0.68
C LEU A 252 -21.37 -0.94 0.44
N ARG A 253 -22.36 -1.82 0.47
CA ARG A 253 -23.78 -1.43 0.42
C ARG A 253 -24.17 -0.59 1.63
N ASP A 254 -23.83 -1.06 2.82
CA ASP A 254 -24.06 -0.34 4.07
C ASP A 254 -23.39 1.05 4.03
N ALA A 255 -22.16 1.13 3.50
CA ALA A 255 -21.46 2.41 3.32
C ALA A 255 -22.26 3.34 2.37
N ALA A 256 -22.72 2.83 1.23
CA ALA A 256 -23.51 3.61 0.27
C ALA A 256 -24.85 4.10 0.87
N GLU A 257 -25.54 3.25 1.63
CA GLU A 257 -26.80 3.59 2.30
C GLU A 257 -26.61 4.63 3.41
N LYS A 258 -25.50 4.58 4.13
CA LYS A 258 -25.15 5.53 5.19
C LYS A 258 -24.45 6.80 4.69
N GLY A 259 -24.15 6.87 3.39
CA GLY A 259 -23.38 7.99 2.81
C GLY A 259 -21.93 8.04 3.27
N CYS A 260 -21.37 6.91 3.69
CA CYS A 260 -19.95 6.82 4.00
C CYS A 260 -19.13 6.83 2.70
N LYS A 261 -17.99 7.51 2.74
CA LYS A 261 -17.00 7.46 1.68
C LYS A 261 -16.03 6.33 1.98
N VAL A 262 -15.48 5.67 0.95
CA VAL A 262 -14.71 4.44 1.13
C VAL A 262 -13.29 4.56 0.65
N ILE A 263 -12.36 4.09 1.47
CA ILE A 263 -10.98 3.80 1.14
C ILE A 263 -10.76 2.30 1.36
N THR A 264 -10.25 1.59 0.36
CA THR A 264 -9.80 0.20 0.54
C THR A 264 -8.30 0.16 0.74
N MET A 265 -7.82 -0.82 1.50
CA MET A 265 -6.40 -1.09 1.65
C MET A 265 -6.12 -2.59 1.57
N MET A 266 -5.06 -2.95 0.86
CA MET A 266 -4.58 -4.30 0.68
C MET A 266 -3.11 -4.24 0.27
N HIS A 267 -2.37 -5.32 0.41
CA HIS A 267 -0.96 -5.31 0.00
C HIS A 267 -0.78 -5.18 -1.50
N TYR A 268 -1.62 -5.85 -2.29
CA TYR A 268 -1.58 -5.81 -3.75
C TYR A 268 -2.45 -4.69 -4.33
N SER A 269 -2.12 -4.27 -5.54
CA SER A 269 -2.98 -3.39 -6.34
C SER A 269 -4.03 -4.17 -7.13
N PHE A 270 -4.96 -3.47 -7.77
CA PHE A 270 -5.96 -4.05 -8.66
C PHE A 270 -5.70 -3.71 -10.13
N GLY A 271 -6.26 -4.52 -11.02
CA GLY A 271 -6.18 -4.34 -12.46
C GLY A 271 -4.94 -4.94 -13.10
N ASP A 272 -4.86 -4.87 -14.42
CA ASP A 272 -3.75 -5.45 -15.21
C ASP A 272 -2.40 -4.77 -14.91
N ASN A 273 -2.42 -3.55 -14.39
CA ASN A 273 -1.19 -2.85 -13.98
C ASN A 273 -0.54 -3.49 -12.74
N SER A 274 -1.29 -4.30 -11.96
CA SER A 274 -0.71 -5.09 -10.87
C SER A 274 0.34 -6.10 -11.37
N ILE A 275 0.29 -6.43 -12.65
CA ILE A 275 1.14 -7.42 -13.33
C ILE A 275 2.36 -6.75 -14.00
N GLU A 276 2.22 -5.49 -14.47
CA GLU A 276 3.29 -4.82 -15.23
C GLU A 276 4.48 -4.37 -14.37
N PHE A 277 4.29 -4.16 -13.07
CA PHE A 277 5.36 -3.69 -12.18
C PHE A 277 6.26 -4.80 -11.62
N SER A 278 5.93 -6.05 -11.90
CA SER A 278 6.68 -7.21 -11.44
C SER A 278 7.81 -7.65 -12.38
N GLU A 279 8.03 -6.96 -13.50
CA GLU A 279 9.09 -7.33 -14.44
C GLU A 279 10.53 -7.18 -13.88
N ALA A 280 10.71 -6.48 -12.78
CA ALA A 280 12.02 -6.34 -12.12
C ALA A 280 12.28 -7.40 -11.03
N GLU A 281 11.23 -8.00 -10.48
CA GLU A 281 11.32 -9.10 -9.52
C GLU A 281 10.33 -10.17 -9.95
N ALA A 282 10.84 -11.28 -10.48
CA ALA A 282 10.11 -12.47 -10.93
C ALA A 282 8.60 -12.22 -11.12
N LYS A 283 8.14 -12.11 -12.37
CA LYS A 283 6.71 -12.00 -12.71
C LYS A 283 5.91 -12.73 -11.64
N PRO A 284 4.97 -12.11 -10.90
CA PRO A 284 3.92 -12.90 -10.33
C PRO A 284 3.31 -13.58 -11.55
N ASP A 285 3.49 -14.87 -11.66
CA ASP A 285 2.85 -15.63 -12.69
C ASP A 285 1.38 -15.20 -12.68
N ALA A 286 0.80 -14.91 -13.84
CA ALA A 286 -0.64 -14.66 -13.95
C ALA A 286 -1.45 -15.77 -13.24
N GLU A 287 -0.81 -16.88 -12.90
CA GLU A 287 -1.24 -17.98 -12.08
C GLU A 287 -1.34 -17.65 -10.57
N SER A 288 -0.70 -16.60 -10.06
CA SER A 288 -0.69 -16.30 -8.61
C SER A 288 -1.80 -15.37 -8.14
N TYR A 289 -2.48 -14.68 -9.05
CA TYR A 289 -3.58 -13.77 -8.72
C TYR A 289 -4.92 -14.37 -9.12
N GLN A 290 -5.91 -14.39 -8.19
CA GLN A 290 -7.32 -14.61 -8.58
C GLN A 290 -7.70 -13.48 -9.56
N ASP A 291 -8.86 -13.39 -10.10
CA ASP A 291 -9.22 -12.33 -11.06
C ASP A 291 -8.91 -10.92 -10.51
N PRO A 292 -7.97 -10.15 -11.11
CA PRO A 292 -7.57 -8.81 -10.61
C PRO A 292 -8.68 -7.76 -10.74
N PHE A 293 -9.79 -8.10 -11.39
CA PHE A 293 -10.97 -7.24 -11.58
C PHE A 293 -12.15 -7.62 -10.68
N LEU A 294 -12.04 -8.64 -9.84
CA LEU A 294 -13.11 -9.06 -8.94
C LEU A 294 -13.57 -7.90 -8.04
N VAL A 295 -12.67 -7.28 -7.32
CA VAL A 295 -12.99 -6.14 -6.43
C VAL A 295 -13.34 -4.87 -7.23
N PRO A 296 -12.60 -4.49 -8.28
CA PRO A 296 -12.98 -3.39 -9.16
C PRO A 296 -14.38 -3.49 -9.74
N ASP A 297 -14.80 -4.64 -10.23
CA ASP A 297 -16.16 -4.84 -10.77
C ASP A 297 -17.25 -4.63 -9.69
N ILE A 298 -16.99 -5.08 -8.45
CA ILE A 298 -17.91 -4.88 -7.31
C ILE A 298 -18.04 -3.39 -6.98
N ILE A 299 -16.92 -2.69 -6.85
CA ILE A 299 -16.91 -1.26 -6.53
C ILE A 299 -17.60 -0.47 -7.63
N ASP A 300 -17.27 -0.73 -8.89
CA ASP A 300 -17.88 -0.07 -10.05
C ASP A 300 -19.41 -0.27 -10.10
N ALA A 301 -19.88 -1.49 -9.88
CA ALA A 301 -21.31 -1.77 -9.83
C ALA A 301 -22.03 -0.96 -8.73
N LEU A 302 -21.41 -0.81 -7.56
CA LEU A 302 -21.98 -0.05 -6.44
C LEU A 302 -21.86 1.47 -6.62
N GLN A 303 -20.78 1.96 -7.24
CA GLN A 303 -20.65 3.38 -7.60
C GLN A 303 -21.73 3.81 -8.59
N HIS A 304 -22.08 2.94 -9.55
CA HIS A 304 -23.10 3.22 -10.56
C HIS A 304 -24.49 2.70 -10.17
N GLY A 305 -24.61 1.88 -9.10
CA GLY A 305 -25.83 1.22 -8.64
C GLY A 305 -26.41 0.26 -9.66
N THR A 306 -25.54 -0.36 -10.43
CA THR A 306 -25.90 -1.33 -11.47
C THR A 306 -25.91 -2.75 -10.93
N ALA A 307 -26.54 -3.67 -11.66
CA ALA A 307 -26.45 -5.08 -11.33
C ALA A 307 -25.08 -5.64 -11.70
N LEU A 308 -24.57 -6.56 -10.87
CA LEU A 308 -23.44 -7.40 -11.21
C LEU A 308 -23.77 -8.85 -10.85
N LYS A 309 -23.86 -9.72 -11.87
CA LYS A 309 -24.04 -11.16 -11.68
C LYS A 309 -22.97 -11.87 -12.47
N LYS A 310 -21.92 -12.32 -11.78
CA LYS A 310 -20.73 -12.90 -12.42
C LYS A 310 -20.14 -14.01 -11.57
N LEU A 311 -19.64 -15.06 -12.23
CA LEU A 311 -18.79 -16.09 -11.67
C LEU A 311 -17.35 -15.78 -12.09
N TYR A 312 -16.51 -15.49 -11.12
CA TYR A 312 -15.07 -15.32 -11.29
C TYR A 312 -14.44 -16.69 -11.09
N ARG A 313 -13.96 -17.26 -12.19
CA ARG A 313 -13.31 -18.57 -12.17
C ARG A 313 -11.84 -18.42 -11.81
N ASP A 314 -11.40 -19.20 -10.86
CA ASP A 314 -9.99 -19.29 -10.53
C ASP A 314 -9.32 -20.30 -11.46
N SER A 315 -8.48 -19.79 -12.38
CA SER A 315 -7.75 -20.64 -13.33
C SER A 315 -6.84 -21.68 -12.67
N ARG A 316 -6.47 -21.44 -11.42
CA ARG A 316 -5.65 -22.32 -10.58
C ARG A 316 -6.47 -23.42 -9.89
N GLY A 317 -7.80 -23.33 -9.97
CA GLY A 317 -8.73 -24.27 -9.33
C GLY A 317 -8.77 -24.16 -7.80
N ILE A 318 -8.37 -23.02 -7.22
CA ILE A 318 -8.38 -22.83 -5.77
C ILE A 318 -9.79 -22.55 -5.28
N GLN A 319 -10.43 -21.52 -5.80
CA GLN A 319 -11.80 -21.14 -5.42
C GLN A 319 -12.47 -20.25 -6.46
N ASP A 320 -13.60 -20.68 -7.01
CA ASP A 320 -14.47 -19.83 -7.79
C ASP A 320 -15.29 -18.91 -6.89
N ILE A 321 -15.41 -17.63 -7.26
CA ILE A 321 -16.17 -16.62 -6.51
C ILE A 321 -17.41 -16.22 -7.29
N ARG A 322 -18.56 -16.24 -6.63
CA ARG A 322 -19.83 -15.75 -7.18
C ARG A 322 -20.16 -14.39 -6.61
N VAL A 323 -20.38 -13.42 -7.48
CA VAL A 323 -20.87 -12.10 -7.11
C VAL A 323 -22.28 -11.93 -7.63
N ASN A 324 -23.18 -11.45 -6.77
CA ASN A 324 -24.55 -11.15 -7.13
C ASN A 324 -24.99 -9.83 -6.47
N ILE A 325 -24.89 -8.76 -7.23
CA ILE A 325 -25.30 -7.41 -6.81
C ILE A 325 -26.59 -7.04 -7.55
N THR A 326 -27.64 -6.72 -6.82
CA THR A 326 -28.86 -6.14 -7.36
C THR A 326 -28.71 -4.62 -7.48
N PRO A 327 -29.37 -3.98 -8.45
CA PRO A 327 -29.35 -2.51 -8.57
C PRO A 327 -29.79 -1.82 -7.30
N SER A 328 -29.20 -0.66 -7.02
CA SER A 328 -29.54 0.18 -5.87
C SER A 328 -29.63 1.66 -6.28
N ALA A 329 -30.50 2.42 -5.62
CA ALA A 329 -30.51 3.87 -5.74
C ALA A 329 -29.36 4.53 -4.99
N SER A 330 -28.91 3.93 -3.87
CA SER A 330 -27.74 4.39 -3.14
C SER A 330 -26.47 4.16 -3.94
N ARG A 331 -25.61 5.16 -4.00
CA ARG A 331 -24.36 5.14 -4.76
C ARG A 331 -23.18 5.18 -3.81
N LEU A 332 -22.21 4.33 -4.06
CA LEU A 332 -20.97 4.33 -3.32
C LEU A 332 -20.13 5.54 -3.72
N GLU A 333 -19.64 6.30 -2.73
CA GLU A 333 -18.55 7.25 -2.94
C GLU A 333 -17.23 6.59 -2.59
N TYR A 334 -16.46 6.24 -3.62
CA TYR A 334 -15.17 5.61 -3.48
C TYR A 334 -14.04 6.64 -3.64
N ILE A 335 -13.06 6.61 -2.74
CA ILE A 335 -11.95 7.57 -2.73
C ILE A 335 -10.74 6.97 -3.42
N CYS A 336 -10.14 5.92 -2.83
CA CYS A 336 -8.94 5.30 -3.40
C CYS A 336 -8.69 3.91 -2.80
N HIS A 337 -7.72 3.22 -3.42
CA HIS A 337 -7.09 2.02 -2.91
C HIS A 337 -5.66 2.30 -2.49
N LEU A 338 -5.30 1.92 -1.25
CA LEU A 338 -3.94 2.00 -0.72
C LEU A 338 -3.27 0.63 -0.84
N PHE A 339 -2.05 0.59 -1.37
CA PHE A 339 -1.32 -0.66 -1.55
C PHE A 339 0.20 -0.51 -1.40
N GLY A 340 0.92 -1.61 -1.29
CA GLY A 340 2.37 -1.72 -1.19
C GLY A 340 2.98 -2.61 -2.27
N HIS A 341 3.77 -3.61 -1.89
CA HIS A 341 4.30 -4.72 -2.68
C HIS A 341 5.34 -4.34 -3.75
N ILE A 342 5.11 -3.30 -4.52
CA ILE A 342 5.99 -2.89 -5.62
C ILE A 342 7.13 -1.97 -5.17
N HIS A 343 7.24 -1.69 -3.88
CA HIS A 343 8.28 -0.86 -3.26
C HIS A 343 8.45 0.52 -3.91
N SER A 344 7.38 1.08 -4.48
CA SER A 344 7.43 2.34 -5.22
C SER A 344 6.21 3.21 -4.99
N LYS A 345 6.42 4.54 -4.94
CA LYS A 345 5.34 5.51 -4.89
C LYS A 345 4.70 5.65 -6.25
N ASN A 346 3.53 5.04 -6.42
CA ASN A 346 2.78 5.04 -7.66
C ASN A 346 1.39 5.65 -7.48
N GLN A 347 0.87 6.16 -8.58
CA GLN A 347 -0.53 6.57 -8.70
C GLN A 347 -1.02 6.28 -10.11
N TYR A 348 -2.14 5.59 -10.21
CA TYR A 348 -2.78 5.30 -11.48
C TYR A 348 -4.26 5.02 -11.31
N ARG A 349 -5.00 4.95 -12.41
CA ARG A 349 -6.39 4.49 -12.44
C ARG A 349 -6.43 3.02 -12.79
N CYS A 350 -7.27 2.27 -12.08
CA CYS A 350 -7.53 0.87 -12.44
C CYS A 350 -8.15 0.80 -13.83
N ARG A 351 -7.59 -0.03 -14.70
CA ARG A 351 -8.10 -0.23 -16.07
C ARG A 351 -7.74 -1.61 -16.58
N LYS A 352 -8.46 -2.05 -17.59
CA LYS A 352 -8.08 -3.21 -18.37
C LYS A 352 -7.03 -2.85 -19.42
N SER A 353 -6.02 -3.69 -19.57
CA SER A 353 -4.92 -3.45 -20.51
C SER A 353 -5.36 -3.44 -21.97
N ASP A 354 -6.45 -4.16 -22.29
CA ASP A 354 -7.06 -4.18 -23.62
C ASP A 354 -7.86 -2.90 -23.94
N GLY A 355 -7.98 -1.97 -22.97
CA GLY A 355 -8.73 -0.73 -23.10
C GLY A 355 -10.25 -0.89 -23.11
N SER A 356 -10.77 -2.10 -22.80
CA SER A 356 -12.21 -2.37 -22.83
C SER A 356 -12.98 -1.70 -21.67
N LYS A 357 -12.28 -1.40 -20.57
CA LYS A 357 -12.89 -0.75 -19.41
C LYS A 357 -11.87 0.04 -18.58
N ASP A 358 -12.25 1.28 -18.26
CA ASP A 358 -11.63 2.11 -17.24
C ASP A 358 -12.54 2.15 -16.01
N TYR A 359 -11.94 1.99 -14.83
CA TYR A 359 -12.65 2.09 -13.55
C TYR A 359 -12.37 3.45 -12.93
N ASP A 360 -13.39 4.08 -12.33
CA ASP A 360 -13.16 5.29 -11.52
C ASP A 360 -12.62 4.90 -10.13
N MET A 361 -11.46 4.26 -10.15
CA MET A 361 -10.73 3.80 -8.97
C MET A 361 -9.29 4.28 -9.00
N LEU A 362 -8.98 5.20 -8.11
CA LEU A 362 -7.60 5.68 -7.91
C LEU A 362 -6.81 4.66 -7.09
N MET A 363 -5.65 4.25 -7.59
CA MET A 363 -4.67 3.39 -6.94
C MET A 363 -3.52 4.25 -6.42
N LEU A 364 -3.18 4.12 -5.13
CA LEU A 364 -2.07 4.82 -4.48
C LEU A 364 -1.11 3.81 -3.86
N GLY A 365 0.00 3.56 -4.54
CA GLY A 365 1.08 2.71 -4.04
C GLY A 365 2.05 3.50 -3.16
N GLU A 366 2.62 2.84 -2.16
CA GLU A 366 3.67 3.38 -1.33
C GLU A 366 4.98 2.62 -1.52
N ALA A 367 6.09 3.31 -1.32
CA ALA A 367 7.41 2.70 -1.37
C ALA A 367 7.68 1.87 -0.12
N ALA A 368 8.58 0.89 -0.22
CA ALA A 368 9.10 0.22 0.96
C ALA A 368 9.64 1.26 1.96
N LEU A 369 9.31 1.09 3.24
CA LEU A 369 9.64 2.07 4.27
C LEU A 369 11.15 2.32 4.37
N GLY A 370 11.96 1.26 4.28
CA GLY A 370 13.41 1.33 4.22
C GLY A 370 13.96 1.12 2.80
N ALA A 371 15.28 1.09 2.67
CA ALA A 371 15.99 0.85 1.40
C ALA A 371 16.02 -0.65 1.05
N TYR A 372 14.84 -1.26 0.95
CA TYR A 372 14.65 -2.66 0.56
C TYR A 372 14.20 -2.77 -0.90
N GLY A 373 14.52 -3.90 -1.54
CA GLY A 373 14.03 -4.19 -2.89
C GLY A 373 14.98 -3.77 -4.00
N ASN A 374 14.43 -3.26 -5.09
CA ASN A 374 15.14 -3.07 -6.35
C ASN A 374 16.29 -2.04 -6.27
N ALA A 375 17.19 -2.08 -7.26
CA ALA A 375 18.38 -1.23 -7.32
C ALA A 375 18.07 0.28 -7.31
N LEU A 376 16.93 0.70 -7.86
CA LEU A 376 16.51 2.10 -7.88
C LEU A 376 16.21 2.61 -6.46
N ASN A 377 15.49 1.83 -5.64
CA ASN A 377 15.27 2.19 -4.26
C ASN A 377 16.58 2.31 -3.47
N LYS A 378 17.54 1.42 -3.73
CA LYS A 378 18.87 1.46 -3.08
C LYS A 378 19.74 2.62 -3.55
N ALA A 379 19.65 3.01 -4.82
CA ALA A 379 20.49 4.06 -5.39
C ALA A 379 20.24 5.45 -4.80
N TYR A 380 19.02 5.71 -4.31
CA TYR A 380 18.60 7.02 -3.79
C TYR A 380 18.36 7.07 -2.29
N ARG A 381 18.54 5.95 -1.60
CA ARG A 381 18.33 5.85 -0.15
C ARG A 381 19.63 5.48 0.54
N TYR A 382 20.18 6.44 1.21
CA TYR A 382 21.42 6.26 1.99
C TYR A 382 21.05 6.09 3.46
N PRO A 383 21.50 5.02 4.12
CA PRO A 383 21.34 4.88 5.56
C PRO A 383 21.78 6.14 6.30
N ASN A 384 21.02 6.54 7.31
CA ASN A 384 21.24 7.76 8.10
C ASN A 384 21.12 9.10 7.35
N SER A 385 20.64 9.10 6.12
CA SER A 385 20.31 10.34 5.39
C SER A 385 18.85 10.74 5.60
N VAL A 386 18.46 11.92 5.11
CA VAL A 386 17.05 12.35 5.08
C VAL A 386 16.20 11.48 4.16
N ASN A 387 16.81 10.69 3.28
CA ASN A 387 16.15 9.85 2.30
C ASN A 387 16.16 8.35 2.68
N ASP A 388 16.57 7.98 3.89
CA ASP A 388 16.60 6.56 4.31
C ASP A 388 15.22 5.98 4.58
N ILE A 389 14.22 6.82 4.80
CA ILE A 389 12.81 6.47 4.96
C ILE A 389 11.98 6.94 3.76
N ALA A 390 10.91 6.24 3.44
CA ALA A 390 9.88 6.71 2.51
C ALA A 390 8.50 6.35 3.03
N CYS A 391 7.69 7.36 3.23
CA CYS A 391 6.26 7.22 3.48
C CYS A 391 5.54 8.49 3.02
N SER A 392 4.23 8.49 3.07
CA SER A 392 3.43 9.65 2.66
C SER A 392 2.39 10.00 3.70
N VAL A 393 2.20 11.30 3.91
CA VAL A 393 0.98 11.79 4.53
C VAL A 393 -0.01 12.15 3.41
N LEU A 394 -1.17 11.50 3.44
CA LEU A 394 -2.26 11.74 2.50
C LEU A 394 -3.30 12.60 3.19
N GLU A 395 -3.53 13.81 2.69
CA GLU A 395 -4.62 14.66 3.13
C GLU A 395 -5.81 14.52 2.19
N VAL A 396 -6.86 13.85 2.64
CA VAL A 396 -8.07 13.58 1.85
C VAL A 396 -9.05 14.73 2.01
N ASP A 397 -9.36 15.40 0.92
CA ASP A 397 -10.35 16.46 0.83
C ASP A 397 -11.59 15.97 0.09
N THR A 398 -12.65 15.65 0.83
CA THR A 398 -13.89 15.14 0.24
C THR A 398 -14.78 16.23 -0.37
N VAL A 399 -14.50 17.49 -0.09
CA VAL A 399 -15.20 18.62 -0.69
C VAL A 399 -14.59 18.94 -2.06
N GLU A 400 -13.26 19.08 -2.13
CA GLU A 400 -12.55 19.29 -3.39
C GLU A 400 -12.40 18.01 -4.24
N LYS A 401 -12.76 16.83 -3.69
CA LYS A 401 -12.63 15.51 -4.36
C LYS A 401 -11.19 15.21 -4.77
N CYS A 402 -10.24 15.52 -3.91
CA CYS A 402 -8.83 15.28 -4.17
C CYS A 402 -8.07 14.78 -2.93
N ILE A 403 -6.89 14.23 -3.17
CA ILE A 403 -5.92 13.84 -2.16
C ILE A 403 -4.66 14.65 -2.39
N TYR A 404 -4.13 15.24 -1.32
CA TYR A 404 -2.80 15.81 -1.34
C TYR A 404 -1.84 14.78 -0.74
N ARG A 405 -0.94 14.25 -1.56
CA ARG A 405 0.14 13.37 -1.11
C ARG A 405 1.35 14.23 -0.75
N VAL A 406 1.77 14.22 0.50
CA VAL A 406 2.98 14.88 0.99
C VAL A 406 4.00 13.81 1.38
N SER A 407 5.09 13.72 0.63
CA SER A 407 6.11 12.69 0.86
C SER A 407 7.03 13.07 2.02
N TYR A 408 7.28 12.13 2.91
CA TYR A 408 8.29 12.22 3.97
C TYR A 408 9.50 11.36 3.62
N GLY A 409 10.69 11.90 3.77
CA GLY A 409 11.92 11.24 3.37
C GLY A 409 12.07 11.17 1.83
N SER A 410 12.29 9.98 1.30
CA SER A 410 12.44 9.80 -0.16
C SER A 410 11.11 10.00 -0.89
N PHE A 411 11.15 10.74 -1.98
CA PHE A 411 9.99 11.01 -2.84
C PHE A 411 10.24 10.72 -4.33
N MET A 412 11.28 9.96 -4.63
CA MET A 412 11.59 9.56 -6.01
C MET A 412 10.60 8.48 -6.48
N PRO A 413 9.97 8.62 -7.65
CA PRO A 413 9.19 7.56 -8.25
C PRO A 413 10.10 6.46 -8.82
N TYR A 414 9.48 5.36 -9.23
CA TYR A 414 10.17 4.21 -9.80
C TYR A 414 11.01 4.55 -11.05
N ASP A 415 10.54 5.48 -11.89
CA ASP A 415 11.19 5.87 -13.15
C ASP A 415 12.28 6.95 -12.98
N GLY A 416 12.59 7.35 -11.74
CA GLY A 416 13.59 8.37 -11.45
C GLY A 416 13.22 9.77 -11.89
N SER A 417 11.98 10.00 -12.34
CA SER A 417 11.53 11.33 -12.73
C SER A 417 11.45 12.25 -11.49
N PRO A 418 11.76 13.54 -11.62
CA PRO A 418 11.64 14.48 -10.51
C PRO A 418 10.17 14.60 -10.10
N VAL A 419 9.84 14.25 -8.88
CA VAL A 419 8.49 14.42 -8.31
C VAL A 419 8.49 15.55 -7.33
N SER A 420 7.43 16.31 -7.36
CA SER A 420 7.17 17.27 -6.29
C SER A 420 6.94 16.52 -4.98
N ARG A 421 7.49 17.05 -3.88
CA ARG A 421 7.18 16.55 -2.54
C ARG A 421 5.68 16.56 -2.26
N ILE A 422 4.95 17.46 -2.89
CA ILE A 422 3.49 17.60 -2.79
C ILE A 422 2.88 17.28 -4.15
N THR A 423 1.91 16.37 -4.17
CA THR A 423 1.14 16.04 -5.37
C THR A 423 -0.35 16.15 -5.04
N LYS A 424 -1.10 16.95 -5.82
CA LYS A 424 -2.57 17.00 -5.76
C LYS A 424 -3.15 16.01 -6.75
N ILE A 425 -3.97 15.07 -6.27
CA ILE A 425 -4.49 13.94 -7.03
C ILE A 425 -6.02 13.96 -6.97
N PRO A 426 -6.74 14.24 -8.06
CA PRO A 426 -8.18 14.07 -8.10
C PRO A 426 -8.55 12.59 -7.95
N TYR A 427 -9.46 12.26 -7.02
CA TYR A 427 -9.88 10.88 -6.88
C TYR A 427 -11.15 10.52 -7.67
N ARG A 428 -11.86 11.51 -8.23
CA ARG A 428 -12.92 11.31 -9.24
C ARG A 428 -12.48 11.81 -10.59
N MET A 429 -12.85 11.10 -11.65
CA MET A 429 -12.79 11.64 -13.01
C MET A 429 -13.81 12.77 -13.13
N GLN A 430 -13.36 13.91 -13.66
CA GLN A 430 -14.20 15.06 -13.97
C GLN A 430 -14.98 14.81 -15.25
#